data_8f9e9e54182137f9dba8cd42a0285e1a
#
_entry.id   8f9e9e54182137f9dba8cd42a0285e1a
#
_cell.length_a   1.000
_cell.length_b   1.000
_cell.length_c   1.000
_cell.angle_alpha   90.00
_cell.angle_beta   90.00
_cell.angle_gamma   90.00
#
_symmetry.space_group_name_H-M   'P 1'
#
loop_
_entity.id
_entity.type
_entity.pdbx_description
1 polymer ?
#
loop_
_entity_poly.entity_id
_entity_poly.type
_entity_poly.pdbx_seq_one_letter_code
_entity_poly.pdbx_strand_id
1 'polypeptide(L)'
;MPREATVLVIGGGLMGLLTMVLARRRGARRLILADPIEERRRVARRLGARTVVDPAREDLRARVMELTRGRGADVVCEAVGKPELVAEAVGLTRFAGVVNLVGVSPKGGALPLDLFDIQYREIRIGGVFGRGTAFDRALALLPGLGVRRLVTASFPLERIGEAFAHAAAGNGVKTIITPAAPGTRARR
;
A
#
# COMPACT_ATOMS: atom_id res chain seq x y z
N MET A 1 -8.81 -8.84 -11.59
CA MET A 1 -9.67 -8.17 -10.59
C MET A 1 -11.05 -8.02 -11.20
N PRO A 2 -12.13 -8.43 -10.53
CA PRO A 2 -13.49 -8.23 -11.01
C PRO A 2 -13.78 -6.73 -11.20
N ARG A 3 -14.61 -6.37 -12.18
CA ARG A 3 -15.16 -5.02 -12.25
C ARG A 3 -16.01 -4.77 -10.99
N GLU A 4 -15.94 -3.56 -10.44
CA GLU A 4 -16.64 -3.18 -9.21
C GLU A 4 -16.14 -3.84 -7.89
N ALA A 5 -14.95 -4.43 -7.88
CA ALA A 5 -14.38 -5.06 -6.71
C ALA A 5 -14.22 -4.07 -5.53
N THR A 6 -14.38 -4.58 -4.31
CA THR A 6 -13.90 -3.94 -3.09
C THR A 6 -12.44 -4.32 -2.89
N VAL A 7 -11.56 -3.34 -2.84
CA VAL A 7 -10.13 -3.54 -2.60
C VAL A 7 -9.76 -2.90 -1.27
N LEU A 8 -9.17 -3.70 -0.38
CA LEU A 8 -8.53 -3.24 0.85
C LEU A 8 -7.03 -3.17 0.63
N VAL A 9 -6.41 -2.07 1.03
CA VAL A 9 -4.95 -1.93 1.10
C VAL A 9 -4.55 -1.70 2.54
N ILE A 10 -3.75 -2.60 3.09
CA ILE A 10 -3.16 -2.49 4.43
C ILE A 10 -1.76 -1.89 4.25
N GLY A 11 -1.57 -0.68 4.78
CA GLY A 11 -0.36 0.12 4.62
C GLY A 11 -0.47 1.20 3.55
N GLY A 12 -0.39 2.47 3.97
CA GLY A 12 -0.46 3.68 3.14
C GLY A 12 0.91 4.24 2.74
N GLY A 13 1.96 3.41 2.74
CA GLY A 13 3.26 3.77 2.19
C GLY A 13 3.22 3.90 0.66
N LEU A 14 4.38 4.16 0.05
CA LEU A 14 4.49 4.36 -1.40
C LEU A 14 3.85 3.22 -2.20
N MET A 15 4.18 1.97 -1.86
CA MET A 15 3.67 0.80 -2.58
C MET A 15 2.17 0.61 -2.39
N GLY A 16 1.66 0.78 -1.16
CA GLY A 16 0.22 0.68 -0.90
C GLY A 16 -0.58 1.74 -1.64
N LEU A 17 -0.14 3.00 -1.64
CA LEU A 17 -0.82 4.07 -2.36
C LEU A 17 -0.78 3.88 -3.88
N LEU A 18 0.35 3.41 -4.44
CA LEU A 18 0.42 3.06 -5.86
C LEU A 18 -0.52 1.90 -6.20
N THR A 19 -0.57 0.87 -5.37
CA THR A 19 -1.49 -0.27 -5.51
C THR A 19 -2.94 0.21 -5.50
N MET A 20 -3.29 1.10 -4.58
CA MET A 20 -4.63 1.69 -4.48
C MET A 20 -5.00 2.47 -5.77
N VAL A 21 -4.10 3.33 -6.26
CA VAL A 21 -4.32 4.11 -7.50
C VAL A 21 -4.50 3.17 -8.70
N LEU A 22 -3.69 2.12 -8.80
CA LEU A 22 -3.81 1.12 -9.87
C LEU A 22 -5.12 0.33 -9.77
N ALA A 23 -5.54 -0.06 -8.57
CA ALA A 23 -6.82 -0.73 -8.35
C ALA A 23 -7.99 0.14 -8.82
N ARG A 24 -7.95 1.45 -8.50
CA ARG A 24 -8.95 2.42 -8.99
C ARG A 24 -8.99 2.47 -10.52
N ARG A 25 -7.83 2.59 -11.18
CA ARG A 25 -7.76 2.60 -12.66
C ARG A 25 -8.27 1.31 -13.30
N ARG A 26 -8.18 0.20 -12.58
CA ARG A 26 -8.70 -1.11 -12.99
C ARG A 26 -10.19 -1.29 -12.69
N GLY A 27 -10.88 -0.25 -12.22
CA GLY A 27 -12.32 -0.27 -11.99
C GLY A 27 -12.75 -0.80 -10.62
N ALA A 28 -11.88 -0.76 -9.61
CA ALA A 28 -12.31 -1.03 -8.24
C ALA A 28 -13.39 -0.01 -7.83
N ARG A 29 -14.54 -0.51 -7.38
CA ARG A 29 -15.66 0.34 -6.96
C ARG A 29 -15.45 0.93 -5.58
N ARG A 30 -14.93 0.13 -4.65
CA ARG A 30 -14.65 0.52 -3.29
C ARG A 30 -13.19 0.33 -2.99
N LEU A 31 -12.56 1.41 -2.53
CA LEU A 31 -11.17 1.41 -2.07
C LEU A 31 -11.17 1.75 -0.59
N ILE A 32 -10.61 0.84 0.20
CA ILE A 32 -10.40 0.99 1.63
C ILE A 32 -8.88 1.00 1.83
N LEU A 33 -8.36 1.97 2.58
CA LEU A 33 -6.96 1.99 2.96
C LEU A 33 -6.85 2.07 4.47
N ALA A 34 -6.04 1.19 5.06
CA ALA A 34 -5.72 1.19 6.48
C ALA A 34 -4.26 1.60 6.70
N ASP A 35 -4.02 2.63 7.50
CA ASP A 35 -2.67 3.05 7.93
C ASP A 35 -2.77 3.85 9.23
N PRO A 36 -1.89 3.63 10.24
CA PRO A 36 -1.93 4.40 11.49
C PRO A 36 -1.47 5.85 11.33
N ILE A 37 -0.76 6.19 10.26
CA ILE A 37 -0.19 7.52 10.05
C ILE A 37 -1.19 8.42 9.32
N GLU A 38 -1.67 9.48 10.00
CA GLU A 38 -2.68 10.40 9.44
C GLU A 38 -2.25 11.05 8.12
N GLU A 39 -0.98 11.41 7.99
CA GLU A 39 -0.49 12.03 6.75
C GLU A 39 -0.68 11.10 5.55
N ARG A 40 -0.40 9.81 5.72
CA ARG A 40 -0.60 8.79 4.66
C ARG A 40 -2.08 8.61 4.32
N ARG A 41 -2.95 8.59 5.34
CA ARG A 41 -4.41 8.57 5.13
C ARG A 41 -4.90 9.81 4.40
N ARG A 42 -4.32 10.99 4.70
CA ARG A 42 -4.63 12.25 4.00
C ARG A 42 -4.23 12.19 2.53
N VAL A 43 -3.03 11.67 2.23
CA VAL A 43 -2.60 11.45 0.84
C VAL A 43 -3.52 10.47 0.13
N ALA A 44 -3.92 9.38 0.78
CA ALA A 44 -4.88 8.42 0.21
C ALA A 44 -6.21 9.07 -0.17
N ARG A 45 -6.77 9.94 0.69
CA ARG A 45 -8.00 10.70 0.38
C ARG A 45 -7.82 11.58 -0.86
N ARG A 46 -6.70 12.29 -0.97
CA ARG A 46 -6.36 13.12 -2.16
C ARG A 46 -6.22 12.29 -3.44
N LEU A 47 -5.83 11.03 -3.33
CA LEU A 47 -5.73 10.09 -4.44
C LEU A 47 -7.05 9.36 -4.74
N GLY A 48 -8.10 9.66 -3.96
CA GLY A 48 -9.45 9.19 -4.19
C GLY A 48 -9.89 7.98 -3.37
N ALA A 49 -9.19 7.65 -2.27
CA ALA A 49 -9.72 6.74 -1.27
C ALA A 49 -10.94 7.39 -0.58
N ARG A 50 -12.11 6.76 -0.72
CA ARG A 50 -13.33 7.22 -0.04
C ARG A 50 -13.39 6.76 1.41
N THR A 51 -12.74 5.65 1.72
CA THR A 51 -12.65 5.09 3.06
C THR A 51 -11.18 4.94 3.44
N VAL A 52 -10.82 5.56 4.55
CA VAL A 52 -9.53 5.38 5.20
C VAL A 52 -9.76 5.03 6.65
N VAL A 53 -9.00 4.07 7.18
CA VAL A 53 -9.15 3.55 8.54
C VAL A 53 -7.84 3.79 9.30
N ASP A 54 -7.97 4.23 10.54
CA ASP A 54 -6.87 4.25 11.50
C ASP A 54 -6.95 2.98 12.37
N PRO A 55 -6.14 1.95 12.10
CA PRO A 55 -6.23 0.70 12.83
C PRO A 55 -5.80 0.82 14.30
N ALA A 56 -5.21 1.95 14.71
CA ALA A 56 -4.91 2.24 16.11
C ALA A 56 -6.13 2.79 16.88
N ARG A 57 -7.18 3.24 16.18
CA ARG A 57 -8.37 3.88 16.77
C ARG A 57 -9.67 3.21 16.38
N GLU A 58 -9.69 2.45 15.31
CA GLU A 58 -10.88 1.82 14.75
C GLU A 58 -10.61 0.32 14.52
N ASP A 59 -11.62 -0.50 14.75
CA ASP A 59 -11.57 -1.91 14.38
C ASP A 59 -11.65 -2.06 12.85
N LEU A 60 -10.52 -2.38 12.22
CA LEU A 60 -10.44 -2.56 10.78
C LEU A 60 -11.38 -3.67 10.30
N ARG A 61 -11.50 -4.76 11.07
CA ARG A 61 -12.38 -5.89 10.72
C ARG A 61 -13.84 -5.46 10.72
N ALA A 62 -14.28 -4.84 11.81
CA ALA A 62 -15.66 -4.34 11.92
C ALA A 62 -15.98 -3.39 10.75
N ARG A 63 -15.05 -2.48 10.43
CA ARG A 63 -15.23 -1.52 9.34
C ARG A 63 -15.29 -2.16 7.96
N VAL A 64 -14.43 -3.13 7.67
CA VAL A 64 -14.47 -3.87 6.39
C VAL A 64 -15.77 -4.68 6.27
N MET A 65 -16.17 -5.38 7.33
CA MET A 65 -17.39 -6.17 7.33
C MET A 65 -18.65 -5.31 7.15
N GLU A 66 -18.73 -4.18 7.83
CA GLU A 66 -19.81 -3.18 7.62
C GLU A 66 -19.91 -2.79 6.14
N LEU A 67 -18.80 -2.34 5.55
CA LEU A 67 -18.74 -1.84 4.18
C LEU A 67 -19.03 -2.92 3.14
N THR A 68 -18.80 -4.18 3.46
CA THR A 68 -18.98 -5.32 2.57
C THR A 68 -20.21 -6.17 2.91
N ARG A 69 -21.03 -5.74 3.87
CA ARG A 69 -22.21 -6.49 4.34
C ARG A 69 -21.83 -7.89 4.83
N GLY A 70 -20.78 -7.98 5.63
CA GLY A 70 -20.27 -9.22 6.21
C GLY A 70 -19.47 -10.11 5.26
N ARG A 71 -19.30 -9.75 3.98
CA ARG A 71 -18.66 -10.63 2.99
C ARG A 71 -17.13 -10.59 3.01
N GLY A 72 -16.53 -9.50 3.43
CA GLY A 72 -15.09 -9.23 3.26
C GLY A 72 -14.75 -8.60 1.90
N ALA A 73 -13.47 -8.24 1.72
CA ALA A 73 -12.98 -7.60 0.50
C ALA A 73 -12.69 -8.62 -0.61
N ASP A 74 -12.92 -8.24 -1.86
CA ASP A 74 -12.59 -9.06 -3.03
C ASP A 74 -11.09 -9.27 -3.20
N VAL A 75 -10.33 -8.22 -2.94
CA VAL A 75 -8.87 -8.23 -2.98
C VAL A 75 -8.33 -7.50 -1.76
N VAL A 76 -7.42 -8.12 -1.05
CA VAL A 76 -6.66 -7.50 0.03
C VAL A 76 -5.19 -7.42 -0.39
N CYS A 77 -4.60 -6.23 -0.32
CA CYS A 77 -3.19 -6.02 -0.60
C CYS A 77 -2.49 -5.66 0.70
N GLU A 78 -1.65 -6.56 1.21
CA GLU A 78 -0.78 -6.30 2.35
C GLU A 78 0.49 -5.62 1.84
N ALA A 79 0.75 -4.36 2.24
CA ALA A 79 1.81 -3.51 1.74
C ALA A 79 2.76 -2.99 2.84
N VAL A 80 2.81 -3.66 3.98
CA VAL A 80 3.68 -3.33 5.13
C VAL A 80 4.83 -4.33 5.24
N GLY A 81 4.55 -5.63 5.04
CA GLY A 81 5.50 -6.72 5.16
C GLY A 81 5.58 -7.33 6.55
N LYS A 82 4.50 -7.24 7.33
CA LYS A 82 4.43 -7.85 8.66
C LYS A 82 3.62 -9.15 8.62
N PRO A 83 4.15 -10.28 9.12
CA PRO A 83 3.44 -11.56 9.08
C PRO A 83 2.05 -11.52 9.70
N GLU A 84 1.87 -10.83 10.83
CA GLU A 84 0.59 -10.70 11.51
C GLU A 84 -0.47 -10.00 10.65
N LEU A 85 -0.07 -9.05 9.80
CA LEU A 85 -0.98 -8.37 8.87
C LEU A 85 -1.38 -9.26 7.68
N VAL A 86 -0.60 -10.28 7.38
CA VAL A 86 -0.98 -11.30 6.39
C VAL A 86 -2.15 -12.15 6.91
N ALA A 87 -2.10 -12.59 8.20
CA ALA A 87 -3.22 -13.31 8.80
C ALA A 87 -4.49 -12.44 8.84
N GLU A 88 -4.35 -11.18 9.21
CA GLU A 88 -5.45 -10.22 9.19
C GLU A 88 -6.02 -10.08 7.78
N ALA A 89 -5.15 -9.94 6.75
CA ALA A 89 -5.56 -9.85 5.35
C ALA A 89 -6.38 -11.08 4.90
N VAL A 90 -5.95 -12.29 5.27
CA VAL A 90 -6.71 -13.53 5.01
C VAL A 90 -8.09 -13.47 5.67
N GLY A 91 -8.16 -13.06 6.94
CA GLY A 91 -9.41 -12.93 7.69
C GLY A 91 -10.38 -11.89 7.13
N LEU A 92 -9.87 -10.86 6.43
CA LEU A 92 -10.66 -9.77 5.83
C LEU A 92 -11.05 -10.04 4.36
N THR A 93 -10.55 -11.11 3.78
CA THR A 93 -10.82 -11.50 2.39
C THR A 93 -12.12 -12.29 2.32
N ARG A 94 -12.96 -12.05 1.30
CA ARG A 94 -14.18 -12.83 1.06
C ARG A 94 -13.90 -14.23 0.53
N PHE A 95 -14.93 -15.09 0.46
CA PHE A 95 -14.89 -16.35 -0.29
C PHE A 95 -14.44 -16.11 -1.74
N ALA A 96 -13.59 -16.99 -2.24
CA ALA A 96 -12.96 -16.92 -3.57
C ALA A 96 -12.21 -15.58 -3.82
N GLY A 97 -11.77 -14.92 -2.75
CA GLY A 97 -11.02 -13.67 -2.81
C GLY A 97 -9.51 -13.86 -2.98
N VAL A 98 -8.79 -12.75 -3.05
CA VAL A 98 -7.35 -12.75 -3.30
C VAL A 98 -6.62 -11.89 -2.27
N VAL A 99 -5.56 -12.44 -1.71
CA VAL A 99 -4.57 -11.71 -0.89
C VAL A 99 -3.30 -11.53 -1.70
N ASN A 100 -2.85 -10.30 -1.90
CA ASN A 100 -1.58 -9.97 -2.54
C ASN A 100 -0.58 -9.48 -1.49
N LEU A 101 0.55 -10.19 -1.38
CA LEU A 101 1.67 -9.82 -0.53
C LEU A 101 2.57 -8.85 -1.29
N VAL A 102 2.41 -7.56 -1.05
CA VAL A 102 3.16 -6.46 -1.70
C VAL A 102 4.27 -5.97 -0.79
N GLY A 103 4.05 -5.99 0.52
CA GLY A 103 5.06 -5.71 1.54
C GLY A 103 6.13 -6.80 1.55
N VAL A 104 7.37 -6.41 1.82
CA VAL A 104 8.49 -7.35 1.91
C VAL A 104 8.68 -7.76 3.36
N SER A 105 8.35 -9.00 3.67
CA SER A 105 8.57 -9.57 5.01
C SER A 105 10.06 -9.86 5.26
N PRO A 106 10.50 -9.87 6.53
CA PRO A 106 11.84 -10.30 6.88
C PRO A 106 12.14 -11.72 6.38
N LYS A 107 13.37 -11.98 5.99
CA LYS A 107 13.80 -13.32 5.61
C LYS A 107 13.63 -14.29 6.79
N GLY A 108 13.01 -15.44 6.55
CA GLY A 108 12.70 -16.42 7.61
C GLY A 108 11.44 -16.10 8.42
N GLY A 109 10.76 -15.00 8.13
CA GLY A 109 9.46 -14.72 8.74
C GLY A 109 8.46 -15.81 8.37
N ALA A 110 7.82 -16.38 9.39
CA ALA A 110 6.79 -17.42 9.24
C ALA A 110 5.54 -16.99 9.99
N LEU A 111 4.40 -17.47 9.52
CA LEU A 111 3.11 -17.26 10.15
C LEU A 111 2.28 -18.53 10.00
N PRO A 112 1.73 -19.08 11.09
CA PRO A 112 0.77 -20.17 10.99
C PRO A 112 -0.53 -19.65 10.36
N LEU A 113 -0.96 -20.27 9.27
CA LEU A 113 -2.25 -20.04 8.63
C LEU A 113 -3.12 -21.28 8.75
N ASP A 114 -4.41 -21.08 8.97
CA ASP A 114 -5.36 -22.16 8.91
C ASP A 114 -5.56 -22.58 7.43
N LEU A 115 -4.98 -23.71 7.07
CA LEU A 115 -5.07 -24.23 5.71
C LEU A 115 -6.48 -24.67 5.35
N PHE A 116 -7.25 -25.17 6.33
CA PHE A 116 -8.65 -25.53 6.11
C PHE A 116 -9.47 -24.29 5.74
N ASP A 117 -9.30 -23.18 6.48
CA ASP A 117 -10.02 -21.93 6.18
C ASP A 117 -9.67 -21.40 4.79
N ILE A 118 -8.39 -21.46 4.40
CA ILE A 118 -7.94 -21.05 3.07
C ILE A 118 -8.58 -21.91 1.98
N GLN A 119 -8.59 -23.24 2.15
CA GLN A 119 -9.18 -24.19 1.21
C GLN A 119 -10.71 -24.02 1.14
N TYR A 120 -11.37 -24.03 2.30
CA TYR A 120 -12.82 -23.94 2.40
C TYR A 120 -13.37 -22.64 1.78
N ARG A 121 -12.66 -21.52 1.97
CA ARG A 121 -13.05 -20.24 1.39
C ARG A 121 -12.43 -19.95 0.01
N GLU A 122 -11.70 -20.90 -0.57
CA GLU A 122 -11.04 -20.77 -1.89
C GLU A 122 -10.16 -19.52 -2.01
N ILE A 123 -9.47 -19.11 -0.94
CA ILE A 123 -8.65 -17.92 -0.92
C ILE A 123 -7.35 -18.18 -1.70
N ARG A 124 -6.98 -17.21 -2.53
CA ARG A 124 -5.68 -17.21 -3.23
C ARG A 124 -4.74 -16.24 -2.58
N ILE A 125 -3.56 -16.71 -2.20
CA ILE A 125 -2.49 -15.88 -1.64
C ILE A 125 -1.36 -15.84 -2.66
N GLY A 126 -0.96 -14.63 -3.08
CA GLY A 126 0.08 -14.44 -4.09
C GLY A 126 1.13 -13.43 -3.66
N GLY A 127 2.41 -13.81 -3.81
CA GLY A 127 3.53 -12.90 -3.61
C GLY A 127 3.75 -12.02 -4.85
N VAL A 128 4.12 -10.76 -4.62
CA VAL A 128 4.45 -9.79 -5.68
C VAL A 128 5.87 -9.27 -5.45
N PHE A 129 6.72 -9.41 -6.46
CA PHE A 129 8.05 -8.85 -6.43
C PHE A 129 8.38 -8.20 -7.79
N GLY A 130 9.05 -7.04 -7.77
CA GLY A 130 9.29 -6.23 -8.97
C GLY A 130 10.36 -6.82 -9.89
N ARG A 131 10.09 -7.98 -10.48
CA ARG A 131 10.98 -8.63 -11.45
C ARG A 131 10.33 -8.78 -12.82
N GLY A 132 11.14 -8.88 -13.87
CA GLY A 132 10.70 -9.18 -15.24
C GLY A 132 10.11 -7.99 -15.99
N THR A 133 9.21 -8.26 -16.92
CA THR A 133 8.63 -7.31 -17.89
C THR A 133 7.69 -6.27 -17.30
N ALA A 134 7.52 -6.23 -15.98
CA ALA A 134 6.63 -5.28 -15.32
C ALA A 134 7.15 -3.83 -15.38
N PHE A 135 8.46 -3.62 -15.56
CA PHE A 135 9.08 -2.29 -15.53
C PHE A 135 8.59 -1.39 -16.67
N ASP A 136 8.63 -1.86 -17.92
CA ASP A 136 8.19 -1.09 -19.08
C ASP A 136 6.69 -0.75 -19.00
N ARG A 137 5.88 -1.72 -18.53
CA ARG A 137 4.46 -1.50 -18.30
C ARG A 137 4.22 -0.48 -17.20
N ALA A 138 5.04 -0.47 -16.15
CA ALA A 138 4.95 0.51 -15.08
C ALA A 138 5.29 1.91 -15.60
N LEU A 139 6.37 2.06 -16.38
CA LEU A 139 6.75 3.32 -17.01
C LEU A 139 5.63 3.89 -17.90
N ALA A 140 5.01 3.05 -18.72
CA ALA A 140 3.91 3.45 -19.58
C ALA A 140 2.67 3.93 -18.77
N LEU A 141 2.50 3.48 -17.55
CA LEU A 141 1.39 3.87 -16.68
C LEU A 141 1.66 5.14 -15.87
N LEU A 142 2.94 5.51 -15.63
CA LEU A 142 3.31 6.66 -14.81
C LEU A 142 2.63 7.97 -15.20
N PRO A 143 2.55 8.33 -16.50
CA PRO A 143 1.76 9.47 -16.91
C PRO A 143 0.30 9.27 -16.54
N GLY A 144 -0.24 10.12 -15.69
CA GLY A 144 -1.64 10.05 -15.24
C GLY A 144 -1.88 9.27 -13.93
N LEU A 145 -0.86 8.69 -13.29
CA LEU A 145 -1.01 8.13 -11.93
C LEU A 145 -0.91 9.21 -10.84
N GLY A 146 -0.49 10.42 -11.19
CA GLY A 146 -0.34 11.51 -10.21
C GLY A 146 0.76 11.24 -9.18
N VAL A 147 1.79 10.47 -9.55
CA VAL A 147 2.87 10.01 -8.65
C VAL A 147 3.62 11.14 -7.96
N ARG A 148 3.65 12.34 -8.54
CA ARG A 148 4.26 13.53 -7.90
C ARG A 148 3.61 13.86 -6.56
N ARG A 149 2.33 13.53 -6.37
CA ARG A 149 1.60 13.75 -5.11
C ARG A 149 2.06 12.82 -3.99
N LEU A 150 2.82 11.78 -4.32
CA LEU A 150 3.40 10.83 -3.36
C LEU A 150 4.72 11.34 -2.79
N VAL A 151 5.38 12.31 -3.44
CA VAL A 151 6.56 12.98 -2.90
C VAL A 151 6.10 13.97 -1.84
N THR A 152 6.37 13.66 -0.57
CA THR A 152 5.92 14.46 0.57
C THR A 152 7.05 15.28 1.19
N ALA A 153 8.30 14.93 0.90
CA ALA A 153 9.47 15.68 1.34
C ALA A 153 10.58 15.62 0.28
N SER A 154 11.36 16.72 0.19
CA SER A 154 12.53 16.83 -0.66
C SER A 154 13.65 17.50 0.12
N PHE A 155 14.84 16.93 0.05
CA PHE A 155 16.05 17.45 0.70
C PHE A 155 17.16 17.60 -0.31
N PRO A 156 18.00 18.62 -0.22
CA PRO A 156 19.23 18.69 -1.00
C PRO A 156 20.23 17.62 -0.52
N LEU A 157 21.18 17.24 -1.40
CA LEU A 157 22.14 16.18 -1.11
C LEU A 157 22.96 16.47 0.16
N GLU A 158 23.27 17.73 0.42
CA GLU A 158 24.03 18.18 1.59
C GLU A 158 23.31 17.89 2.92
N ARG A 159 21.99 17.72 2.86
CA ARG A 159 21.14 17.40 4.02
C ARG A 159 20.65 15.94 4.00
N ILE A 160 21.40 15.04 3.41
CA ILE A 160 21.03 13.62 3.28
C ILE A 160 20.76 12.94 4.63
N GLY A 161 21.51 13.31 5.67
CA GLY A 161 21.29 12.78 7.03
C GLY A 161 19.90 13.13 7.59
N GLU A 162 19.42 14.34 7.36
CA GLU A 162 18.07 14.76 7.76
C GLU A 162 17.00 14.03 6.94
N ALA A 163 17.25 13.79 5.65
CA ALA A 163 16.34 13.02 4.82
C ALA A 163 16.17 11.58 5.29
N PHE A 164 17.27 10.92 5.71
CA PHE A 164 17.21 9.58 6.30
C PHE A 164 16.48 9.59 7.66
N ALA A 165 16.77 10.55 8.53
CA ALA A 165 16.06 10.69 9.80
C ALA A 165 14.56 10.91 9.60
N HIS A 166 14.17 11.76 8.64
CA HIS A 166 12.77 12.01 8.26
C HIS A 166 12.08 10.73 7.78
N ALA A 167 12.74 9.96 6.91
CA ALA A 167 12.19 8.72 6.38
C ALA A 167 12.10 7.62 7.45
N ALA A 168 13.12 7.48 8.31
CA ALA A 168 13.17 6.51 9.40
C ALA A 168 12.08 6.77 10.47
N ALA A 169 11.76 8.03 10.71
CA ALA A 169 10.66 8.43 11.60
C ALA A 169 9.26 8.10 11.00
N GLY A 170 9.20 7.54 9.78
CA GLY A 170 7.94 7.22 9.11
C GLY A 170 7.17 8.43 8.59
N ASN A 171 7.79 9.61 8.57
CA ASN A 171 7.16 10.84 8.13
C ASN A 171 6.86 10.81 6.64
N GLY A 172 5.62 11.13 6.30
CA GLY A 172 5.16 11.20 4.92
C GLY A 172 5.11 9.87 4.17
N VAL A 173 5.19 9.95 2.84
CA VAL A 173 5.07 8.80 1.92
C VAL A 173 6.37 8.53 1.19
N LYS A 174 6.91 9.54 0.50
CA LYS A 174 8.17 9.44 -0.24
C LYS A 174 9.03 10.67 -0.01
N THR A 175 10.23 10.43 0.52
CA THR A 175 11.29 11.42 0.61
C THR A 175 12.20 11.27 -0.59
N ILE A 176 12.55 12.38 -1.24
CA ILE A 176 13.51 12.41 -2.35
C ILE A 176 14.73 13.26 -1.98
N ILE A 177 15.85 12.93 -2.58
CA ILE A 177 17.08 13.74 -2.55
C ILE A 177 17.23 14.41 -3.90
N THR A 178 17.45 15.73 -3.89
CA THR A 178 17.73 16.52 -5.09
C THR A 178 19.23 16.85 -5.10
N PRO A 179 20.00 16.35 -6.07
CA PRO A 179 21.37 16.80 -6.27
C PRO A 179 21.41 18.29 -6.56
N ALA A 180 22.50 18.96 -6.19
CA ALA A 180 22.71 20.35 -6.60
C ALA A 180 22.67 20.45 -8.12
N ALA A 181 22.05 21.52 -8.65
CA ALA A 181 22.06 21.75 -10.10
C ALA A 181 23.52 21.84 -10.61
N PRO A 182 23.82 21.27 -11.78
CA PRO A 182 25.13 21.41 -12.39
C PRO A 182 25.47 22.92 -12.52
N GLY A 183 26.47 23.39 -11.80
CA GLY A 183 26.90 24.80 -11.82
C GLY A 183 26.88 25.55 -10.48
N THR A 184 26.24 25.01 -9.44
CA THR A 184 26.30 25.62 -8.09
C THR A 184 27.48 25.03 -7.32
N ARG A 185 28.71 25.36 -7.73
CA ARG A 185 29.89 25.17 -6.86
C ARG A 185 29.75 26.12 -5.69
N ALA A 186 29.70 25.59 -4.47
CA ALA A 186 29.86 26.40 -3.26
C ALA A 186 31.11 27.25 -3.43
N ARG A 187 30.98 28.55 -3.47
CA ARG A 187 32.12 29.46 -3.29
C ARG A 187 32.62 29.20 -1.85
N ARG A 188 33.82 28.70 -1.74
CA ARG A 188 34.57 28.64 -0.49
C ARG A 188 34.95 30.07 -0.04
#